data_513ee234b027de682487ac62cefc3e82
#
_entry.id   513ee234b027de682487ac62cefc3e82
#
_cell.length_a   1.000
_cell.length_b   1.000
_cell.length_c   1.000
_cell.angle_alpha   90.00
_cell.angle_beta   90.00
_cell.angle_gamma   90.00
#
_symmetry.space_group_name_H-M   'P 1'
#
loop_
_entity.id
_entity.type
_entity.pdbx_description
1 polymer ?
#
loop_
_entity_poly.entity_id
_entity_poly.type
_entity_poly.pdbx_seq_one_letter_code
_entity_poly.pdbx_strand_id
1 'polypeptide(L)'
;SDVYKRQIQESGFIAALTNRPIFKDNDYNAVFWFNLIVGSSIYVILYFCAPLIAEFYREPALIPLSRVLFLSIVVGSLGIAHNAVLFKKLMVKERAKVDIFATAISGVIGIYMVLNGYGYWALAIQTLAASTLGTLFRWYFSPWRPGFSIDFTPVKEMFGFSFKMLVSSIVSQVQINIFSVLLGKFYTKAYVGFYSQGTKWAGMGTQVINGMIYSVAQPVFVQVQSEKERQSHMLRKMIRFISFISFPALLGLAFISRDFITVINSNFLPAVPILQMYCMWGCVYLFSSLYIPVSYTHLRAHETTLHL
;
A
#
# COMPACT_ATOMS: atom_id res chain seq x y z
N SER A 1 1.41 -1.75 7.64
CA SER A 1 0.78 -0.43 7.76
C SER A 1 1.35 0.58 6.75
N ASP A 2 2.64 0.58 6.45
CA ASP A 2 3.29 1.60 5.61
C ASP A 2 3.10 1.39 4.10
N VAL A 3 2.94 0.16 3.66
CA VAL A 3 2.61 -0.18 2.26
C VAL A 3 1.26 0.45 1.86
N TYR A 4 0.31 0.49 2.79
CA TYR A 4 -1.03 1.02 2.54
C TYR A 4 -1.10 2.56 2.55
N LYS A 5 -0.28 3.24 3.36
CA LYS A 5 -0.18 4.71 3.34
C LYS A 5 0.39 5.20 2.01
N ARG A 6 1.40 4.50 1.47
CA ARG A 6 1.94 4.77 0.13
C ARG A 6 0.89 4.57 -0.96
N GLN A 7 0.03 3.57 -0.83
CA GLN A 7 -0.98 3.26 -1.83
C GLN A 7 -2.07 4.33 -1.94
N ILE A 8 -2.44 5.02 -0.83
CA ILE A 8 -3.38 6.16 -0.86
C ILE A 8 -2.76 7.37 -1.57
N GLN A 9 -1.52 7.70 -1.25
CA GLN A 9 -0.81 8.82 -1.88
C GLN A 9 -0.42 8.53 -3.34
N GLU A 10 -0.07 7.27 -3.66
CA GLU A 10 0.42 6.90 -4.99
C GLU A 10 -0.70 6.59 -5.99
N SER A 11 -1.86 6.05 -5.55
CA SER A 11 -2.84 5.45 -6.45
C SER A 11 -3.67 6.46 -7.25
N GLY A 12 -3.98 7.64 -6.73
CA GLY A 12 -4.84 8.59 -7.42
C GLY A 12 -4.12 9.33 -8.55
N PHE A 13 -3.04 10.02 -8.22
CA PHE A 13 -2.34 10.87 -9.18
C PHE A 13 -1.30 10.13 -10.02
N ILE A 14 -0.64 9.09 -9.49
CA ILE A 14 0.26 8.26 -10.29
C ILE A 14 -0.52 7.49 -11.35
N ALA A 15 -1.69 6.93 -11.00
CA ALA A 15 -2.55 6.26 -11.98
C ALA A 15 -3.09 7.24 -13.04
N ALA A 16 -3.49 8.45 -12.63
CA ALA A 16 -3.92 9.50 -13.57
C ALA A 16 -2.76 9.95 -14.46
N LEU A 17 -1.57 10.12 -13.88
CA LEU A 17 -0.35 10.43 -14.58
C LEU A 17 0.04 9.32 -15.59
N THR A 18 -0.08 8.05 -15.27
CA THR A 18 0.32 6.95 -16.16
C THR A 18 -0.60 6.75 -17.35
N ASN A 19 -1.87 7.16 -17.26
CA ASN A 19 -2.86 7.00 -18.33
C ASN A 19 -2.77 8.07 -19.44
N ARG A 20 -2.01 9.15 -19.28
CA ARG A 20 -1.78 10.14 -20.35
C ARG A 20 -0.59 9.74 -21.22
N PRO A 21 -0.72 9.78 -22.57
CA PRO A 21 0.36 9.37 -23.48
C PRO A 21 1.54 10.34 -23.54
N ILE A 22 1.31 11.65 -23.35
CA ILE A 22 2.36 12.69 -23.47
C ILE A 22 2.35 13.56 -22.23
N PHE A 23 3.53 13.70 -21.55
CA PHE A 23 3.76 14.56 -20.40
C PHE A 23 4.75 15.66 -20.70
N LYS A 24 4.44 16.85 -20.21
CA LYS A 24 5.36 17.99 -20.17
C LYS A 24 5.90 18.14 -18.72
N ASP A 25 7.04 18.79 -18.59
CA ASP A 25 7.62 19.06 -17.25
C ASP A 25 6.68 19.88 -16.35
N ASN A 26 5.81 20.70 -16.96
CA ASN A 26 4.77 21.45 -16.25
C ASN A 26 3.75 20.55 -15.54
N ASP A 27 3.43 19.36 -16.08
CA ASP A 27 2.49 18.44 -15.44
C ASP A 27 3.05 17.87 -14.14
N TYR A 28 4.35 17.56 -14.13
CA TYR A 28 5.03 17.12 -12.91
C TYR A 28 5.12 18.23 -11.86
N ASN A 29 5.36 19.47 -12.29
CA ASN A 29 5.37 20.64 -11.40
C ASN A 29 4.00 20.86 -10.75
N ALA A 30 2.93 20.81 -11.53
CA ALA A 30 1.57 20.93 -11.05
C ALA A 30 1.22 19.87 -10.00
N VAL A 31 1.56 18.62 -10.29
CA VAL A 31 1.34 17.50 -9.35
C VAL A 31 2.20 17.63 -8.10
N PHE A 32 3.45 18.05 -8.21
CA PHE A 32 4.34 18.26 -7.07
C PHE A 32 3.77 19.30 -6.09
N TRP A 33 3.47 20.51 -6.58
CA TRP A 33 2.94 21.60 -5.75
C TRP A 33 1.56 21.29 -5.19
N PHE A 34 0.69 20.66 -5.98
CA PHE A 34 -0.62 20.23 -5.52
C PHE A 34 -0.51 19.21 -4.38
N ASN A 35 0.31 18.17 -4.52
CA ASN A 35 0.47 17.16 -3.48
C ASN A 35 1.13 17.73 -2.23
N LEU A 36 2.06 18.70 -2.36
CA LEU A 36 2.67 19.37 -1.23
C LEU A 36 1.63 20.19 -0.45
N ILE A 37 0.80 20.96 -1.15
CA ILE A 37 -0.27 21.75 -0.53
C ILE A 37 -1.27 20.83 0.16
N VAL A 38 -1.76 19.80 -0.52
CA VAL A 38 -2.74 18.86 0.03
C VAL A 38 -2.13 18.07 1.19
N GLY A 39 -0.91 17.56 1.05
CA GLY A 39 -0.22 16.81 2.10
C GLY A 39 0.03 17.64 3.35
N SER A 40 0.42 18.90 3.18
CA SER A 40 0.61 19.86 4.28
C SER A 40 -0.74 20.21 4.94
N SER A 41 -1.80 20.44 4.16
CA SER A 41 -3.14 20.71 4.68
C SER A 41 -3.67 19.52 5.49
N ILE A 42 -3.51 18.31 4.98
CA ILE A 42 -3.90 17.08 5.70
C ILE A 42 -3.09 16.94 7.00
N TYR A 43 -1.79 17.21 6.97
CA TYR A 43 -0.96 17.20 8.17
C TYR A 43 -1.48 18.18 9.22
N VAL A 44 -1.78 19.42 8.84
CA VAL A 44 -2.30 20.46 9.75
C VAL A 44 -3.63 19.99 10.37
N ILE A 45 -4.56 19.48 9.55
CA ILE A 45 -5.84 18.97 10.04
C ILE A 45 -5.61 17.82 11.04
N LEU A 46 -4.78 16.83 10.68
CA LEU A 46 -4.49 15.68 11.53
C LEU A 46 -3.72 16.05 12.79
N TYR A 47 -2.86 17.08 12.73
CA TYR A 47 -2.14 17.61 13.90
C TYR A 47 -3.11 18.14 14.97
N PHE A 48 -4.14 18.88 14.54
CA PHE A 48 -5.21 19.35 15.43
C PHE A 48 -6.19 18.26 15.83
N CYS A 49 -6.36 17.21 15.01
CA CYS A 49 -7.18 16.04 15.35
C CYS A 49 -6.46 15.04 16.28
N ALA A 50 -5.15 15.16 16.49
CA ALA A 50 -4.40 14.22 17.34
C ALA A 50 -4.94 14.08 18.77
N PRO A 51 -5.40 15.14 19.47
CA PRO A 51 -6.04 15.02 20.78
C PRO A 51 -7.33 14.20 20.72
N LEU A 52 -8.16 14.37 19.68
CA LEU A 52 -9.40 13.60 19.49
C LEU A 52 -9.12 12.10 19.30
N ILE A 53 -8.05 11.78 18.59
CA ILE A 53 -7.59 10.39 18.43
C ILE A 53 -7.17 9.81 19.79
N ALA A 54 -6.41 10.57 20.57
CA ALA A 54 -5.95 10.15 21.89
C ALA A 54 -7.13 9.95 22.88
N GLU A 55 -8.11 10.81 22.84
CA GLU A 55 -9.35 10.69 23.63
C GLU A 55 -10.17 9.47 23.18
N PHE A 56 -10.32 9.28 21.88
CA PHE A 56 -11.03 8.11 21.33
C PHE A 56 -10.47 6.79 21.82
N TYR A 57 -9.12 6.65 21.86
CA TYR A 57 -8.45 5.44 22.33
C TYR A 57 -8.13 5.47 23.84
N ARG A 58 -8.40 6.58 24.53
CA ARG A 58 -8.06 6.82 25.95
C ARG A 58 -6.56 6.68 26.24
N GLU A 59 -5.72 7.17 25.31
CA GLU A 59 -4.27 7.03 25.34
C GLU A 59 -3.57 8.36 25.04
N PRO A 60 -3.19 9.14 26.06
CA PRO A 60 -2.53 10.45 25.85
C PRO A 60 -1.20 10.37 25.09
N ALA A 61 -0.50 9.22 25.19
CA ALA A 61 0.76 9.00 24.46
C ALA A 61 0.59 9.03 22.93
N LEU A 62 -0.63 8.88 22.42
CA LEU A 62 -0.92 8.96 20.99
C LEU A 62 -0.82 10.36 20.43
N ILE A 63 -0.93 11.42 21.24
CA ILE A 63 -0.84 12.80 20.76
C ILE A 63 0.52 13.09 20.10
N PRO A 64 1.66 12.99 20.84
CA PRO A 64 2.96 13.24 20.25
C PRO A 64 3.33 12.20 19.18
N LEU A 65 2.95 10.95 19.39
CA LEU A 65 3.22 9.87 18.45
C LEU A 65 2.54 10.10 17.10
N SER A 66 1.25 10.46 17.10
CA SER A 66 0.48 10.74 15.88
C SER A 66 1.04 11.94 15.13
N ARG A 67 1.39 13.02 15.85
CA ARG A 67 1.97 14.23 15.24
C ARG A 67 3.26 13.92 14.49
N VAL A 68 4.13 13.11 15.07
CA VAL A 68 5.38 12.67 14.42
C VAL A 68 5.09 11.74 13.24
N LEU A 69 4.18 10.79 13.39
CA LEU A 69 3.81 9.88 12.31
C LEU A 69 3.16 10.61 11.11
N PHE A 70 2.31 11.59 11.38
CA PHE A 70 1.65 12.35 10.31
C PHE A 70 2.62 13.23 9.52
N LEU A 71 3.77 13.61 10.09
CA LEU A 71 4.81 14.32 9.36
C LEU A 71 5.31 13.53 8.16
N SER A 72 5.24 12.19 8.21
CA SER A 72 5.58 11.32 7.08
C SER A 72 4.71 11.58 5.84
N ILE A 73 3.52 12.15 5.99
CA ILE A 73 2.61 12.52 4.88
C ILE A 73 3.22 13.69 4.11
N VAL A 74 3.69 14.72 4.81
CA VAL A 74 4.33 15.89 4.19
C VAL A 74 5.62 15.47 3.49
N VAL A 75 6.46 14.71 4.18
CA VAL A 75 7.71 14.20 3.61
C VAL A 75 7.44 13.31 2.39
N GLY A 76 6.45 12.43 2.46
CA GLY A 76 6.05 11.57 1.35
C GLY A 76 5.55 12.36 0.14
N SER A 77 4.79 13.44 0.36
CA SER A 77 4.26 14.28 -0.72
C SER A 77 5.36 14.90 -1.59
N LEU A 78 6.52 15.24 -1.01
CA LEU A 78 7.69 15.72 -1.72
C LEU A 78 8.30 14.66 -2.68
N GLY A 79 8.02 13.38 -2.47
CA GLY A 79 8.54 12.27 -3.27
C GLY A 79 7.61 11.79 -4.40
N ILE A 80 6.33 12.19 -4.40
CA ILE A 80 5.30 11.64 -5.31
C ILE A 80 5.64 11.91 -6.77
N ALA A 81 5.93 13.17 -7.12
CA ALA A 81 6.26 13.54 -8.50
C ALA A 81 7.53 12.84 -9.00
N HIS A 82 8.57 12.74 -8.16
CA HIS A 82 9.80 12.03 -8.47
C HIS A 82 9.55 10.53 -8.70
N ASN A 83 8.68 9.90 -7.88
CA ASN A 83 8.29 8.51 -8.06
C ASN A 83 7.54 8.30 -9.39
N ALA A 84 6.68 9.24 -9.77
CA ALA A 84 5.97 9.21 -11.05
C ALA A 84 6.93 9.30 -12.25
N VAL A 85 7.96 10.16 -12.17
CA VAL A 85 9.01 10.27 -13.19
C VAL A 85 9.80 8.97 -13.32
N LEU A 86 10.25 8.39 -12.20
CA LEU A 86 10.99 7.12 -12.19
C LEU A 86 10.13 5.97 -12.76
N PHE A 87 8.83 5.96 -12.44
CA PHE A 87 7.90 4.96 -12.96
C PHE A 87 7.72 5.10 -14.47
N LYS A 88 7.46 6.31 -14.95
CA LYS A 88 7.17 6.57 -16.37
C LYS A 88 8.39 6.35 -17.26
N LYS A 89 9.59 6.70 -16.77
CA LYS A 89 10.86 6.44 -17.48
C LYS A 89 11.32 4.99 -17.37
N LEU A 90 10.50 4.09 -16.78
CA LEU A 90 10.81 2.67 -16.57
C LEU A 90 12.14 2.43 -15.84
N MET A 91 12.50 3.35 -14.94
CA MET A 91 13.73 3.26 -14.13
C MET A 91 13.53 2.29 -12.94
N VAL A 92 13.27 1.02 -13.29
CA VAL A 92 12.92 -0.03 -12.30
C VAL A 92 14.09 -0.31 -11.35
N LYS A 93 15.33 -0.29 -11.86
CA LYS A 93 16.54 -0.51 -11.05
C LYS A 93 16.70 0.57 -9.99
N GLU A 94 16.51 1.83 -10.35
CA GLU A 94 16.62 2.98 -9.44
C GLU A 94 15.52 2.94 -8.38
N ARG A 95 14.28 2.60 -8.77
CA ARG A 95 13.18 2.41 -7.80
C ARG A 95 13.48 1.29 -6.82
N ALA A 96 13.97 0.14 -7.30
CA ALA A 96 14.37 -0.96 -6.42
C ALA A 96 15.48 -0.55 -5.44
N LYS A 97 16.49 0.21 -5.91
CA LYS A 97 17.55 0.76 -5.03
C LYS A 97 16.96 1.68 -3.95
N VAL A 98 16.06 2.61 -4.34
CA VAL A 98 15.39 3.51 -3.38
C VAL A 98 14.69 2.70 -2.28
N ASP A 99 13.88 1.72 -2.66
CA ASP A 99 13.09 0.94 -1.72
C ASP A 99 13.97 0.06 -0.82
N ILE A 100 15.01 -0.57 -1.37
CA ILE A 100 15.95 -1.40 -0.60
C ILE A 100 16.75 -0.54 0.39
N PHE A 101 17.38 0.54 -0.06
CA PHE A 101 18.21 1.37 0.82
C PHE A 101 17.36 2.10 1.89
N ALA A 102 16.22 2.66 1.51
CA ALA A 102 15.33 3.30 2.47
C ALA A 102 14.85 2.32 3.54
N THR A 103 14.47 1.10 3.14
CA THR A 103 14.00 0.06 4.07
C THR A 103 15.13 -0.47 4.94
N ALA A 104 16.30 -0.75 4.37
CA ALA A 104 17.44 -1.28 5.12
C ALA A 104 17.92 -0.28 6.18
N ILE A 105 18.16 0.99 5.78
CA ILE A 105 18.67 2.01 6.69
C ILE A 105 17.63 2.34 7.77
N SER A 106 16.36 2.51 7.41
CA SER A 106 15.31 2.75 8.40
C SER A 106 15.09 1.56 9.35
N GLY A 107 15.28 0.33 8.83
CA GLY A 107 15.26 -0.88 9.64
C GLY A 107 16.37 -0.90 10.70
N VAL A 108 17.59 -0.55 10.30
CA VAL A 108 18.73 -0.43 11.25
C VAL A 108 18.44 0.64 12.31
N ILE A 109 17.92 1.81 11.91
CA ILE A 109 17.52 2.86 12.86
C ILE A 109 16.45 2.33 13.84
N GLY A 110 15.44 1.64 13.33
CA GLY A 110 14.38 1.05 14.16
C GLY A 110 14.94 0.03 15.19
N ILE A 111 15.81 -0.88 14.74
CA ILE A 111 16.45 -1.87 15.61
C ILE A 111 17.30 -1.16 16.68
N TYR A 112 18.13 -0.20 16.29
CA TYR A 112 18.94 0.58 17.21
C TYR A 112 18.09 1.24 18.30
N MET A 113 16.97 1.86 17.93
CA MET A 113 16.06 2.48 18.89
C MET A 113 15.39 1.48 19.83
N VAL A 114 14.98 0.30 19.32
CA VAL A 114 14.41 -0.75 20.17
C VAL A 114 15.43 -1.24 21.20
N LEU A 115 16.66 -1.47 20.79
CA LEU A 115 17.75 -1.93 21.67
C LEU A 115 18.09 -0.89 22.76
N ASN A 116 17.89 0.38 22.49
CA ASN A 116 18.06 1.47 23.47
C ASN A 116 16.80 1.77 24.31
N GLY A 117 15.74 0.92 24.22
CA GLY A 117 14.57 1.02 25.09
C GLY A 117 13.53 2.06 24.70
N TYR A 118 13.59 2.65 23.50
CA TYR A 118 12.61 3.64 23.04
C TYR A 118 11.21 3.07 22.74
N GLY A 119 11.00 1.76 22.87
CA GLY A 119 9.70 1.11 22.77
C GLY A 119 8.94 1.44 21.47
N TYR A 120 7.70 1.91 21.60
CA TYR A 120 6.86 2.25 20.43
C TYR A 120 7.35 3.45 19.60
N TRP A 121 8.19 4.32 20.17
CA TRP A 121 8.82 5.42 19.43
C TRP A 121 9.75 4.92 18.33
N ALA A 122 10.35 3.74 18.51
CA ALA A 122 11.18 3.13 17.49
C ALA A 122 10.42 2.91 16.18
N LEU A 123 9.16 2.47 16.25
CA LEU A 123 8.31 2.28 15.07
C LEU A 123 7.93 3.60 14.38
N ALA A 124 7.66 4.65 15.18
CA ALA A 124 7.33 5.96 14.64
C ALA A 124 8.52 6.58 13.90
N ILE A 125 9.69 6.55 14.51
CA ILE A 125 10.92 7.10 13.90
C ILE A 125 11.36 6.25 12.72
N GLN A 126 11.27 4.93 12.79
CA GLN A 126 11.54 4.04 11.66
C GLN A 126 10.65 4.41 10.45
N THR A 127 9.36 4.61 10.67
CA THR A 127 8.41 4.99 9.61
C THR A 127 8.76 6.35 9.01
N LEU A 128 9.05 7.34 9.86
CA LEU A 128 9.45 8.66 9.40
C LEU A 128 10.79 8.62 8.65
N ALA A 129 11.77 7.88 9.16
CA ALA A 129 13.06 7.67 8.51
C ALA A 129 12.90 6.99 7.14
N ALA A 130 12.07 5.95 7.04
CA ALA A 130 11.78 5.27 5.77
C ALA A 130 11.17 6.23 4.73
N SER A 131 10.21 7.06 5.15
CA SER A 131 9.60 8.07 4.29
C SER A 131 10.62 9.13 3.85
N THR A 132 11.43 9.61 4.79
CA THR A 132 12.44 10.66 4.52
C THR A 132 13.53 10.13 3.59
N LEU A 133 14.12 8.98 3.91
CA LEU A 133 15.15 8.36 3.08
C LEU A 133 14.60 8.00 1.69
N GLY A 134 13.40 7.42 1.63
CA GLY A 134 12.74 7.13 0.37
C GLY A 134 12.54 8.38 -0.49
N THR A 135 12.14 9.49 0.10
CA THR A 135 12.00 10.78 -0.59
C THR A 135 13.35 11.31 -1.04
N LEU A 136 14.36 11.33 -0.17
CA LEU A 136 15.72 11.79 -0.52
C LEU A 136 16.34 10.98 -1.65
N PHE A 137 16.23 9.65 -1.60
CA PHE A 137 16.75 8.80 -2.68
C PHE A 137 15.96 8.98 -3.98
N ARG A 138 14.64 9.19 -3.94
CA ARG A 138 13.87 9.52 -5.15
C ARG A 138 14.31 10.84 -5.75
N TRP A 139 14.57 11.84 -4.93
CA TRP A 139 15.16 13.10 -5.38
C TRP A 139 16.54 12.87 -6.01
N TYR A 140 17.38 12.06 -5.41
CA TYR A 140 18.73 11.78 -5.93
C TYR A 140 18.70 11.08 -7.30
N PHE A 141 17.92 10.01 -7.43
CA PHE A 141 17.85 9.20 -8.66
C PHE A 141 16.96 9.78 -9.76
N SER A 142 16.01 10.64 -9.43
CA SER A 142 15.15 11.26 -10.43
C SER A 142 15.90 12.34 -11.21
N PRO A 143 15.83 12.33 -12.55
CA PRO A 143 16.47 13.36 -13.37
C PRO A 143 15.68 14.67 -13.38
N TRP A 144 14.41 14.67 -12.92
CA TRP A 144 13.54 15.82 -12.88
C TRP A 144 13.69 16.61 -11.58
N ARG A 145 13.50 17.93 -11.65
CA ARG A 145 13.48 18.83 -10.49
C ARG A 145 12.28 19.76 -10.56
N PRO A 146 11.65 20.06 -9.40
CA PRO A 146 10.51 20.97 -9.38
C PRO A 146 10.93 22.39 -9.76
N GLY A 147 10.18 22.98 -10.68
CA GLY A 147 10.27 24.40 -11.03
C GLY A 147 9.23 25.22 -10.26
N PHE A 148 9.39 26.55 -10.28
CA PHE A 148 8.45 27.48 -9.63
C PHE A 148 7.26 27.89 -10.52
N SER A 149 7.16 27.37 -11.75
CA SER A 149 5.98 27.58 -12.60
C SER A 149 4.81 26.75 -12.10
N ILE A 150 3.81 27.38 -11.50
CA ILE A 150 2.64 26.73 -10.96
C ILE A 150 1.49 26.91 -11.94
N ASP A 151 1.22 25.89 -12.74
CA ASP A 151 0.03 25.79 -13.58
C ASP A 151 -0.79 24.59 -13.12
N PHE A 152 -1.96 24.85 -12.53
CA PHE A 152 -2.86 23.80 -12.03
C PHE A 152 -3.84 23.27 -13.09
N THR A 153 -3.78 23.74 -14.33
CA THR A 153 -4.64 23.26 -15.41
C THR A 153 -4.58 21.73 -15.57
N PRO A 154 -3.38 21.09 -15.61
CA PRO A 154 -3.29 19.64 -15.70
C PRO A 154 -3.92 18.90 -14.52
N VAL A 155 -3.80 19.48 -13.31
CA VAL A 155 -4.40 18.89 -12.10
C VAL A 155 -5.93 18.96 -12.19
N LYS A 156 -6.48 20.09 -12.64
CA LYS A 156 -7.93 20.27 -12.77
C LYS A 156 -8.55 19.26 -13.75
N GLU A 157 -7.87 18.99 -14.85
CA GLU A 157 -8.31 17.99 -15.85
C GLU A 157 -8.27 16.55 -15.29
N MET A 158 -7.27 16.24 -14.46
CA MET A 158 -7.10 14.92 -13.82
C MET A 158 -7.90 14.77 -12.53
N PHE A 159 -8.43 15.87 -11.97
CA PHE A 159 -9.03 15.88 -10.63
C PHE A 159 -10.20 14.92 -10.50
N GLY A 160 -11.11 14.89 -11.48
CA GLY A 160 -12.29 14.03 -11.45
C GLY A 160 -11.95 12.54 -11.36
N PHE A 161 -10.95 12.09 -12.10
CA PHE A 161 -10.47 10.71 -12.05
C PHE A 161 -9.72 10.44 -10.74
N SER A 162 -8.79 11.32 -10.38
CA SER A 162 -7.98 11.17 -9.15
C SER A 162 -8.82 11.19 -7.89
N PHE A 163 -9.88 12.02 -7.85
CA PHE A 163 -10.80 12.08 -6.71
C PHE A 163 -11.60 10.78 -6.53
N LYS A 164 -12.11 10.19 -7.62
CA LYS A 164 -12.78 8.90 -7.57
C LYS A 164 -11.85 7.79 -7.05
N MET A 165 -10.62 7.77 -7.52
CA MET A 165 -9.58 6.83 -7.04
C MET A 165 -9.24 7.05 -5.57
N LEU A 166 -9.14 8.32 -5.14
CA LEU A 166 -8.88 8.66 -3.75
C LEU A 166 -10.00 8.18 -2.84
N VAL A 167 -11.27 8.45 -3.19
CA VAL A 167 -12.43 7.99 -2.42
C VAL A 167 -12.44 6.45 -2.34
N SER A 168 -12.24 5.77 -3.45
CA SER A 168 -12.15 4.30 -3.48
C SER A 168 -11.02 3.79 -2.58
N SER A 169 -9.86 4.43 -2.60
CA SER A 169 -8.72 4.07 -1.74
C SER A 169 -9.02 4.30 -0.26
N ILE A 170 -9.67 5.40 0.09
CA ILE A 170 -10.09 5.69 1.48
C ILE A 170 -11.06 4.61 1.96
N VAL A 171 -12.10 4.29 1.18
CA VAL A 171 -13.07 3.24 1.53
C VAL A 171 -12.37 1.91 1.74
N SER A 172 -11.46 1.54 0.85
CA SER A 172 -10.66 0.31 0.98
C SER A 172 -9.81 0.30 2.24
N GLN A 173 -9.18 1.44 2.59
CA GLN A 173 -8.38 1.55 3.82
C GLN A 173 -9.22 1.46 5.09
N VAL A 174 -10.40 2.08 5.09
CA VAL A 174 -11.35 1.93 6.20
C VAL A 174 -11.75 0.47 6.34
N GLN A 175 -12.12 -0.19 5.25
CA GLN A 175 -12.51 -1.59 5.24
C GLN A 175 -11.42 -2.52 5.80
N ILE A 176 -10.17 -2.32 5.41
CA ILE A 176 -9.03 -3.15 5.86
C ILE A 176 -8.74 -2.92 7.35
N ASN A 177 -8.85 -1.68 7.82
CA ASN A 177 -8.43 -1.32 9.17
C ASN A 177 -9.56 -1.24 10.20
N ILE A 178 -10.84 -1.37 9.77
CA ILE A 178 -11.99 -1.18 10.66
C ILE A 178 -11.95 -2.09 11.90
N PHE A 179 -11.53 -3.35 11.75
CA PHE A 179 -11.40 -4.26 12.87
C PHE A 179 -10.31 -3.84 13.85
N SER A 180 -9.16 -3.33 13.36
CA SER A 180 -8.11 -2.80 14.23
C SER A 180 -8.59 -1.59 15.03
N VAL A 181 -9.40 -0.71 14.41
CA VAL A 181 -9.99 0.46 15.06
C VAL A 181 -11.00 0.03 16.13
N LEU A 182 -11.89 -0.91 15.80
CA LEU A 182 -12.89 -1.42 16.75
C LEU A 182 -12.22 -2.14 17.93
N LEU A 183 -11.23 -2.99 17.67
CA LEU A 183 -10.47 -3.67 18.73
C LEU A 183 -9.73 -2.68 19.63
N GLY A 184 -9.15 -1.62 19.05
CA GLY A 184 -8.47 -0.57 19.81
C GLY A 184 -9.42 0.27 20.67
N LYS A 185 -10.70 0.39 20.27
CA LYS A 185 -11.71 1.14 21.02
C LYS A 185 -12.35 0.31 22.15
N PHE A 186 -12.68 -0.95 21.88
CA PHE A 186 -13.52 -1.77 22.76
C PHE A 186 -12.74 -2.81 23.57
N TYR A 187 -11.50 -3.15 23.13
CA TYR A 187 -10.65 -4.16 23.75
C TYR A 187 -9.31 -3.58 24.21
N THR A 188 -8.48 -4.41 24.80
CA THR A 188 -7.15 -3.99 25.27
C THR A 188 -6.13 -3.92 24.11
N LYS A 189 -5.04 -3.17 24.32
CA LYS A 189 -3.93 -3.06 23.36
C LYS A 189 -3.34 -4.43 22.98
N ALA A 190 -3.37 -5.39 23.89
CA ALA A 190 -2.90 -6.75 23.64
C ALA A 190 -3.69 -7.42 22.50
N TYR A 191 -5.02 -7.29 22.49
CA TYR A 191 -5.85 -7.86 21.41
C TYR A 191 -5.59 -7.24 20.06
N VAL A 192 -5.35 -5.93 20.02
CA VAL A 192 -4.93 -5.25 18.76
C VAL A 192 -3.59 -5.82 18.30
N GLY A 193 -2.66 -6.06 19.23
CA GLY A 193 -1.37 -6.69 18.93
C GLY A 193 -1.52 -8.11 18.36
N PHE A 194 -2.34 -8.94 19.00
CA PHE A 194 -2.60 -10.32 18.53
C PHE A 194 -3.26 -10.33 17.14
N TYR A 195 -4.26 -9.48 16.93
CA TYR A 195 -4.90 -9.33 15.63
C TYR A 195 -3.92 -8.87 14.56
N SER A 196 -3.12 -7.84 14.87
CA SER A 196 -2.13 -7.30 13.95
C SER A 196 -1.07 -8.35 13.56
N GLN A 197 -0.59 -9.16 14.51
CA GLN A 197 0.38 -10.21 14.23
C GLN A 197 -0.22 -11.36 13.42
N GLY A 198 -1.41 -11.83 13.75
CA GLY A 198 -2.08 -12.89 13.02
C GLY A 198 -2.36 -12.51 11.56
N THR A 199 -2.91 -11.32 11.35
CA THR A 199 -3.22 -10.80 10.00
C THR A 199 -1.96 -10.48 9.19
N LYS A 200 -0.89 -10.00 9.83
CA LYS A 200 0.39 -9.67 9.17
C LYS A 200 1.02 -10.90 8.53
N TRP A 201 1.15 -11.98 9.27
CA TRP A 201 1.83 -13.19 8.76
C TRP A 201 1.03 -13.89 7.67
N ALA A 202 -0.29 -14.02 7.84
CA ALA A 202 -1.15 -14.53 6.78
C ALA A 202 -1.14 -13.61 5.55
N GLY A 203 -1.16 -12.29 5.78
CA GLY A 203 -1.10 -11.29 4.72
C GLY A 203 0.22 -11.34 3.93
N MET A 204 1.35 -11.60 4.56
CA MET A 204 2.63 -11.78 3.84
C MET A 204 2.56 -12.98 2.88
N GLY A 205 2.03 -14.11 3.33
CA GLY A 205 1.84 -15.29 2.48
C GLY A 205 0.92 -15.01 1.28
N THR A 206 -0.24 -14.40 1.53
CA THR A 206 -1.19 -14.04 0.47
C THR A 206 -0.64 -13.01 -0.51
N GLN A 207 0.12 -12.02 -0.04
CA GLN A 207 0.70 -10.97 -0.91
C GLN A 207 1.74 -11.52 -1.88
N VAL A 208 2.59 -12.45 -1.46
CA VAL A 208 3.57 -13.10 -2.34
C VAL A 208 2.85 -13.83 -3.47
N ILE A 209 1.86 -14.65 -3.14
CA ILE A 209 1.07 -15.41 -4.13
C ILE A 209 0.30 -14.45 -5.05
N ASN A 210 -0.31 -13.42 -4.48
CA ASN A 210 -1.06 -12.41 -5.23
C ASN A 210 -0.17 -11.64 -6.23
N GLY A 211 1.04 -11.29 -5.83
CA GLY A 211 2.04 -10.67 -6.71
C GLY A 211 2.41 -11.56 -7.90
N MET A 212 2.56 -12.87 -7.69
CA MET A 212 2.78 -13.84 -8.78
C MET A 212 1.57 -13.90 -9.72
N ILE A 213 0.36 -13.90 -9.17
CA ILE A 213 -0.89 -13.90 -9.95
C ILE A 213 -0.93 -12.68 -10.88
N TYR A 214 -0.78 -11.48 -10.32
CA TYR A 214 -0.87 -10.25 -11.11
C TYR A 214 0.21 -10.14 -12.18
N SER A 215 1.43 -10.60 -11.91
CA SER A 215 2.53 -10.55 -12.88
C SER A 215 2.28 -11.43 -14.11
N VAL A 216 1.51 -12.51 -13.97
CA VAL A 216 1.22 -13.46 -15.07
C VAL A 216 -0.18 -13.26 -15.64
N ALA A 217 -1.18 -13.04 -14.79
CA ALA A 217 -2.59 -12.97 -15.21
C ALA A 217 -2.85 -11.80 -16.15
N GLN A 218 -2.39 -10.61 -15.79
CA GLN A 218 -2.70 -9.40 -16.55
C GLN A 218 -2.20 -9.46 -18.01
N PRO A 219 -0.94 -9.78 -18.32
CA PRO A 219 -0.48 -9.88 -19.71
C PRO A 219 -1.15 -11.02 -20.48
N VAL A 220 -1.45 -12.15 -19.83
CA VAL A 220 -2.10 -13.29 -20.49
C VAL A 220 -3.55 -12.95 -20.87
N PHE A 221 -4.32 -12.33 -19.96
CA PHE A 221 -5.71 -11.94 -20.26
C PHE A 221 -5.82 -10.87 -21.34
N VAL A 222 -4.87 -9.95 -21.40
CA VAL A 222 -4.81 -8.95 -22.47
C VAL A 222 -4.60 -9.61 -23.85
N GLN A 223 -3.73 -10.65 -23.93
CA GLN A 223 -3.47 -11.36 -25.17
C GLN A 223 -4.65 -12.16 -25.72
N VAL A 224 -5.50 -12.68 -24.82
CA VAL A 224 -6.66 -13.52 -25.21
C VAL A 224 -7.99 -12.79 -25.12
N GLN A 225 -7.98 -11.45 -25.08
CA GLN A 225 -9.14 -10.62 -24.84
C GLN A 225 -10.28 -10.84 -25.88
N SER A 226 -9.96 -11.14 -27.13
CA SER A 226 -10.90 -11.36 -28.22
C SER A 226 -11.48 -12.79 -28.30
N GLU A 227 -10.88 -13.74 -27.59
CA GLU A 227 -11.21 -15.18 -27.72
C GLU A 227 -11.82 -15.73 -26.42
N LYS A 228 -13.14 -15.68 -26.29
CA LYS A 228 -13.86 -16.11 -25.06
C LYS A 228 -13.54 -17.53 -24.59
N GLU A 229 -13.44 -18.49 -25.50
CA GLU A 229 -13.12 -19.88 -25.15
C GLU A 229 -11.70 -20.01 -24.60
N ARG A 230 -10.74 -19.35 -25.24
CA ARG A 230 -9.34 -19.33 -24.82
C ARG A 230 -9.17 -18.62 -23.49
N GLN A 231 -9.91 -17.53 -23.28
CA GLN A 231 -9.96 -16.81 -21.99
C GLN A 231 -10.49 -17.72 -20.87
N SER A 232 -11.58 -18.46 -21.09
CA SER A 232 -12.13 -19.41 -20.12
C SER A 232 -11.15 -20.56 -19.81
N HIS A 233 -10.47 -21.07 -20.84
CA HIS A 233 -9.44 -22.11 -20.65
C HIS A 233 -8.27 -21.61 -19.81
N MET A 234 -7.77 -20.39 -20.10
CA MET A 234 -6.69 -19.76 -19.34
C MET A 234 -7.10 -19.50 -17.88
N LEU A 235 -8.33 -19.01 -17.65
CA LEU A 235 -8.85 -18.81 -16.30
C LEU A 235 -8.86 -20.11 -15.49
N ARG A 236 -9.35 -21.21 -16.06
CA ARG A 236 -9.34 -22.53 -15.40
C ARG A 236 -7.91 -23.01 -15.09
N LYS A 237 -6.97 -22.79 -16.02
CA LYS A 237 -5.56 -23.14 -15.81
C LYS A 237 -4.94 -22.32 -14.67
N MET A 238 -5.24 -21.03 -14.60
CA MET A 238 -4.77 -20.15 -13.52
C MET A 238 -5.39 -20.51 -12.18
N ILE A 239 -6.69 -20.82 -12.12
CA ILE A 239 -7.35 -21.30 -10.90
C ILE A 239 -6.65 -22.57 -10.38
N ARG A 240 -6.37 -23.55 -11.24
CA ARG A 240 -5.65 -24.76 -10.82
C ARG A 240 -4.26 -24.46 -10.30
N PHE A 241 -3.52 -23.61 -10.98
CA PHE A 241 -2.17 -23.21 -10.56
C PHE A 241 -2.17 -22.50 -9.20
N ILE A 242 -3.08 -21.55 -9.01
CA ILE A 242 -3.23 -20.84 -7.75
C ILE A 242 -3.63 -21.79 -6.63
N SER A 243 -4.61 -22.67 -6.87
CA SER A 243 -5.01 -23.66 -5.89
C SER A 243 -3.83 -24.53 -5.47
N PHE A 244 -3.05 -25.01 -6.44
CA PHE A 244 -1.89 -25.86 -6.19
C PHE A 244 -0.82 -25.20 -5.31
N ILE A 245 -0.64 -23.87 -5.41
CA ILE A 245 0.32 -23.13 -4.59
C ILE A 245 -0.31 -22.65 -3.29
N SER A 246 -1.51 -22.04 -3.35
CA SER A 246 -2.08 -21.34 -2.19
C SER A 246 -2.56 -22.31 -1.09
N PHE A 247 -3.20 -23.42 -1.45
CA PHE A 247 -3.68 -24.35 -0.45
C PHE A 247 -2.54 -24.97 0.37
N PRO A 248 -1.50 -25.59 -0.23
CA PRO A 248 -0.41 -26.14 0.56
C PRO A 248 0.34 -25.06 1.37
N ALA A 249 0.58 -23.88 0.78
CA ALA A 249 1.31 -22.81 1.46
C ALA A 249 0.55 -22.23 2.64
N LEU A 250 -0.71 -21.84 2.45
CA LEU A 250 -1.50 -21.19 3.50
C LEU A 250 -2.04 -22.17 4.54
N LEU A 251 -2.51 -23.36 4.12
CA LEU A 251 -2.93 -24.38 5.06
C LEU A 251 -1.74 -24.99 5.80
N GLY A 252 -0.58 -25.13 5.14
CA GLY A 252 0.67 -25.52 5.77
C GLY A 252 1.07 -24.52 6.85
N LEU A 253 1.01 -23.22 6.54
CA LEU A 253 1.26 -22.16 7.52
C LEU A 253 0.24 -22.19 8.68
N ALA A 254 -1.05 -22.44 8.38
CA ALA A 254 -2.08 -22.59 9.40
C ALA A 254 -1.81 -23.80 10.31
N PHE A 255 -1.32 -24.91 9.75
CA PHE A 255 -0.98 -26.12 10.52
C PHE A 255 0.19 -25.88 11.46
N ILE A 256 1.29 -25.29 10.99
CA ILE A 256 2.47 -24.99 11.80
C ILE A 256 2.39 -23.68 12.60
N SER A 257 1.24 -23.00 12.55
CA SER A 257 1.06 -21.64 13.09
C SER A 257 1.48 -21.48 14.56
N ARG A 258 1.24 -22.50 15.38
CA ARG A 258 1.61 -22.49 16.79
C ARG A 258 3.13 -22.48 16.96
N ASP A 259 3.82 -23.40 16.30
CA ASP A 259 5.28 -23.51 16.37
C ASP A 259 5.94 -22.27 15.75
N PHE A 260 5.40 -21.83 14.62
CA PHE A 260 5.84 -20.61 13.93
C PHE A 260 5.78 -19.38 14.85
N ILE A 261 4.64 -19.14 15.51
CA ILE A 261 4.48 -18.01 16.43
C ILE A 261 5.38 -18.18 17.67
N THR A 262 5.52 -19.41 18.19
CA THR A 262 6.38 -19.68 19.36
C THR A 262 7.84 -19.34 19.08
N VAL A 263 8.34 -19.67 17.87
CA VAL A 263 9.73 -19.34 17.47
C VAL A 263 9.93 -17.83 17.33
N ILE A 264 8.92 -17.10 16.85
CA ILE A 264 9.03 -15.65 16.71
C ILE A 264 8.93 -14.96 18.07
N ASN A 265 7.88 -15.22 18.82
CA ASN A 265 7.66 -14.69 20.16
C ASN A 265 6.46 -15.39 20.81
N SER A 266 6.71 -16.18 21.86
CA SER A 266 5.68 -16.94 22.57
C SER A 266 4.58 -16.07 23.21
N ASN A 267 4.84 -14.78 23.48
CA ASN A 267 3.83 -13.85 23.99
C ASN A 267 2.67 -13.62 23.00
N PHE A 268 2.86 -13.93 21.72
CA PHE A 268 1.83 -13.81 20.68
C PHE A 268 1.07 -15.11 20.40
N LEU A 269 1.19 -16.14 21.22
CA LEU A 269 0.42 -17.39 21.08
C LEU A 269 -1.10 -17.16 20.89
N PRO A 270 -1.75 -16.17 21.57
CA PRO A 270 -3.17 -15.87 21.30
C PRO A 270 -3.46 -15.39 19.89
N ALA A 271 -2.46 -15.04 19.08
CA ALA A 271 -2.64 -14.69 17.67
C ALA A 271 -2.80 -15.91 16.75
N VAL A 272 -2.50 -17.13 17.22
CA VAL A 272 -2.56 -18.37 16.43
C VAL A 272 -3.94 -18.60 15.79
N PRO A 273 -5.07 -18.55 16.50
CA PRO A 273 -6.39 -18.74 15.88
C PRO A 273 -6.67 -17.69 14.80
N ILE A 274 -6.23 -16.45 15.01
CA ILE A 274 -6.41 -15.36 14.04
C ILE A 274 -5.60 -15.66 12.77
N LEU A 275 -4.35 -16.10 12.92
CA LEU A 275 -3.48 -16.50 11.83
C LEU A 275 -4.12 -17.64 11.01
N GLN A 276 -4.63 -18.67 11.68
CA GLN A 276 -5.29 -19.82 11.04
C GLN A 276 -6.51 -19.38 10.24
N MET A 277 -7.41 -18.59 10.82
CA MET A 277 -8.60 -18.07 10.13
C MET A 277 -8.23 -17.19 8.92
N TYR A 278 -7.22 -16.35 9.04
CA TYR A 278 -6.76 -15.52 7.93
C TYR A 278 -6.05 -16.30 6.82
N CYS A 279 -5.38 -17.41 7.14
CA CYS A 279 -4.86 -18.33 6.13
C CYS A 279 -6.00 -18.99 5.35
N MET A 280 -7.06 -19.46 6.03
CA MET A 280 -8.25 -20.01 5.36
C MET A 280 -8.93 -18.97 4.47
N TRP A 281 -9.14 -17.76 4.98
CA TRP A 281 -9.67 -16.65 4.20
C TRP A 281 -8.78 -16.33 2.99
N GLY A 282 -7.46 -16.35 3.16
CA GLY A 282 -6.47 -16.08 2.12
C GLY A 282 -6.58 -17.07 0.95
N CYS A 283 -6.83 -18.34 1.22
CA CYS A 283 -7.07 -19.33 0.17
C CYS A 283 -8.25 -18.93 -0.72
N VAL A 284 -9.36 -18.45 -0.16
CA VAL A 284 -10.55 -18.02 -0.91
C VAL A 284 -10.32 -16.66 -1.58
N TYR A 285 -9.68 -15.73 -0.88
CA TYR A 285 -9.40 -14.38 -1.39
C TYR A 285 -8.57 -14.39 -2.67
N LEU A 286 -7.60 -15.27 -2.79
CA LEU A 286 -6.73 -15.37 -3.97
C LEU A 286 -7.51 -15.73 -5.25
N PHE A 287 -8.62 -16.44 -5.16
CA PHE A 287 -9.50 -16.68 -6.31
C PHE A 287 -10.23 -15.41 -6.73
N SER A 288 -10.70 -14.60 -5.78
CA SER A 288 -11.38 -13.35 -6.11
C SER A 288 -10.45 -12.37 -6.82
N SER A 289 -9.16 -12.39 -6.50
CA SER A 289 -8.16 -11.53 -7.13
C SER A 289 -7.93 -11.81 -8.61
N LEU A 290 -8.21 -13.03 -9.08
CA LEU A 290 -8.17 -13.39 -10.51
C LEU A 290 -9.24 -12.72 -11.36
N TYR A 291 -10.40 -12.44 -10.77
CA TYR A 291 -11.50 -11.82 -11.52
C TYR A 291 -11.28 -10.32 -11.78
N ILE A 292 -10.38 -9.68 -11.03
CA ILE A 292 -10.07 -8.26 -11.21
C ILE A 292 -9.47 -7.97 -12.61
N PRO A 293 -8.40 -8.67 -13.07
CA PRO A 293 -7.87 -8.50 -14.42
C PRO A 293 -8.89 -8.82 -15.52
N VAL A 294 -9.72 -9.85 -15.31
CA VAL A 294 -10.78 -10.23 -16.25
C VAL A 294 -11.82 -9.12 -16.39
N SER A 295 -12.26 -8.52 -15.27
CA SER A 295 -13.22 -7.41 -15.30
C SER A 295 -12.66 -6.17 -16.02
N TYR A 296 -11.37 -5.86 -15.85
CA TYR A 296 -10.73 -4.75 -16.56
C TYR A 296 -10.69 -4.96 -18.07
N THR A 297 -10.48 -6.18 -18.57
CA THR A 297 -10.48 -6.48 -19.98
C THR A 297 -11.89 -6.34 -20.59
N HIS A 298 -12.93 -6.75 -19.87
CA HIS A 298 -14.32 -6.59 -20.32
C HIS A 298 -14.78 -5.13 -20.35
N LEU A 299 -14.45 -4.33 -19.34
CA LEU A 299 -14.79 -2.91 -19.29
C LEU A 299 -14.13 -2.14 -20.46
N ARG A 300 -12.86 -2.43 -20.76
CA ARG A 300 -12.14 -1.80 -21.85
C ARG A 300 -12.67 -2.20 -23.24
N ALA A 301 -13.18 -3.42 -23.39
CA ALA A 301 -13.83 -3.87 -24.62
C ALA A 301 -15.15 -3.12 -24.87
N HIS A 302 -15.89 -2.76 -23.83
CA HIS A 302 -17.10 -1.94 -23.94
C HIS A 302 -16.80 -0.47 -24.28
N GLU A 303 -15.70 0.09 -23.78
CA GLU A 303 -15.31 1.47 -24.13
C GLU A 303 -14.87 1.60 -25.60
N THR A 304 -14.18 0.61 -26.15
CA THR A 304 -13.77 0.61 -27.57
C THR A 304 -14.92 0.40 -28.54
N THR A 305 -16.01 -0.25 -28.15
CA THR A 305 -17.23 -0.41 -28.98
C THR A 305 -18.14 0.81 -28.94
N LEU A 306 -17.97 1.74 -28.01
CA LEU A 306 -18.73 3.01 -27.93
C LEU A 306 -18.05 4.15 -28.70
N HIS A 307 -16.85 3.95 -29.23
CA HIS A 307 -16.09 4.91 -30.03
C HIS A 307 -15.94 4.52 -31.52
N LEU A 308 -16.68 3.51 -31.99
CA LEU A 308 -16.92 3.16 -33.41
C LEU A 308 -18.37 3.45 -33.77
#